data_a7c16bc02a7f26d1a15018fdb973c67f
#
_entry.id   a7c16bc02a7f26d1a15018fdb973c67f
#
_cell.length_a   1.000
_cell.length_b   1.000
_cell.length_c   1.000
_cell.angle_alpha   90.00
_cell.angle_beta   90.00
_cell.angle_gamma   90.00
#
_symmetry.space_group_name_H-M   'P 1'
#
loop_
_entity.id
_entity.type
_entity.pdbx_description
1 polymer ?
#
loop_
_entity_poly.entity_id
_entity_poly.type
_entity_poly.pdbx_seq_one_letter_code
_entity_poly.pdbx_strand_id
1 'polypeptide(L)'
;MAGKREKRQTTIFLLAFIVLFIASIIACVVRAKRMQKVEYADHMEDVAVTVDGESYTFRDIAFYLAYKEQTTQEQAKVYDLEHTNEFWNLHTNGSFIRIEAKDTAMDMAVHDVIFYRMAEEEELSLSEDEKQYVENKADDFWNDLEEEGQKRLGVSKGEIDDTFIHMGLAQKAQQLLADTNGVDYREYNVEGSMYQDVLDEHTYKINEKLWERLDFGNII
;
A
#
# COMPACT_ATOMS: atom_id res chain seq x y z
N MET A 1 59.83 7.70 32.25
CA MET A 1 58.37 7.85 32.50
C MET A 1 57.55 8.17 31.22
N ALA A 2 58.11 8.79 30.21
CA ALA A 2 57.43 9.16 28.96
C ALA A 2 56.83 7.94 28.18
N GLY A 3 57.63 6.87 27.96
CA GLY A 3 57.17 5.74 27.15
C GLY A 3 55.99 4.91 27.73
N LYS A 4 55.75 5.01 29.05
CA LYS A 4 54.61 4.33 29.70
C LYS A 4 53.29 5.09 29.49
N ARG A 5 53.37 6.43 29.35
CA ARG A 5 52.26 7.32 29.09
C ARG A 5 51.83 7.23 27.61
N GLU A 6 52.78 7.14 26.74
CA GLU A 6 52.57 6.98 25.27
C GLU A 6 51.92 5.64 24.93
N LYS A 7 52.41 4.53 25.51
CA LYS A 7 51.79 3.21 25.36
C LYS A 7 50.33 3.18 25.88
N ARG A 8 50.06 3.87 27.00
CA ARG A 8 48.68 3.96 27.55
C ARG A 8 47.77 4.77 26.65
N GLN A 9 48.24 5.86 26.05
CA GLN A 9 47.46 6.65 25.09
C GLN A 9 47.16 5.83 23.83
N THR A 10 48.15 5.13 23.27
CA THR A 10 47.98 4.26 22.09
C THR A 10 46.96 3.15 22.37
N THR A 11 46.98 2.54 23.56
CA THR A 11 46.01 1.51 23.94
C THR A 11 44.60 2.10 24.06
N ILE A 12 44.43 3.31 24.60
CA ILE A 12 43.14 3.97 24.71
C ILE A 12 42.58 4.30 23.30
N PHE A 13 43.42 4.82 22.40
CA PHE A 13 43.03 5.08 21.03
C PHE A 13 42.63 3.79 20.28
N LEU A 14 43.38 2.71 20.47
CA LEU A 14 43.04 1.42 19.87
C LEU A 14 41.70 0.89 20.37
N LEU A 15 41.45 0.96 21.68
CA LEU A 15 40.17 0.56 22.26
C LEU A 15 39.00 1.42 21.74
N ALA A 16 39.21 2.72 21.70
CA ALA A 16 38.19 3.64 21.14
C ALA A 16 37.87 3.31 19.66
N PHE A 17 38.89 3.02 18.88
CA PHE A 17 38.74 2.63 17.48
C PHE A 17 37.97 1.29 17.36
N ILE A 18 38.29 0.30 18.19
CA ILE A 18 37.59 -1.00 18.22
C ILE A 18 36.10 -0.80 18.57
N VAL A 19 35.80 0.03 19.57
CA VAL A 19 34.41 0.34 19.97
C VAL A 19 33.64 1.02 18.84
N LEU A 20 34.23 2.00 18.17
CA LEU A 20 33.62 2.68 17.02
C LEU A 20 33.40 1.71 15.86
N PHE A 21 34.34 0.82 15.59
CA PHE A 21 34.22 -0.19 14.55
C PHE A 21 33.08 -1.18 14.82
N ILE A 22 32.98 -1.66 16.07
CA ILE A 22 31.87 -2.55 16.49
C ILE A 22 30.53 -1.81 16.39
N ALA A 23 30.45 -0.55 16.83
CA ALA A 23 29.25 0.27 16.72
C ALA A 23 28.83 0.47 15.26
N SER A 24 29.80 0.68 14.36
CA SER A 24 29.57 0.78 12.91
C SER A 24 29.00 -0.52 12.33
N ILE A 25 29.56 -1.68 12.70
CA ILE A 25 29.06 -2.99 12.27
C ILE A 25 27.61 -3.20 12.77
N ILE A 26 27.34 -2.89 14.03
CA ILE A 26 25.99 -3.01 14.60
C ILE A 26 25.03 -2.09 13.85
N ALA A 27 25.41 -0.85 13.58
CA ALA A 27 24.60 0.08 12.81
C ALA A 27 24.33 -0.43 11.39
N CYS A 28 25.33 -1.01 10.72
CA CYS A 28 25.16 -1.61 9.40
C CYS A 28 24.19 -2.82 9.43
N VAL A 29 24.33 -3.71 10.42
CA VAL A 29 23.44 -4.87 10.56
C VAL A 29 22.00 -4.44 10.87
N VAL A 30 21.82 -3.46 11.75
CA VAL A 30 20.50 -2.90 12.08
C VAL A 30 19.88 -2.25 10.84
N ARG A 31 20.66 -1.49 10.07
CA ARG A 31 20.21 -0.88 8.82
C ARG A 31 19.83 -1.93 7.78
N ALA A 32 20.67 -2.97 7.60
CA ALA A 32 20.38 -4.05 6.67
C ALA A 32 19.07 -4.79 7.03
N LYS A 33 18.85 -5.08 8.33
CA LYS A 33 17.60 -5.67 8.79
C LYS A 33 16.38 -4.76 8.58
N ARG A 34 16.54 -3.44 8.74
CA ARG A 34 15.46 -2.46 8.49
C ARG A 34 15.12 -2.35 7.00
N MET A 35 16.07 -2.59 6.12
CA MET A 35 15.90 -2.54 4.67
C MET A 35 15.52 -3.91 4.07
N GLN A 36 15.47 -4.97 4.87
CA GLN A 36 15.03 -6.27 4.40
C GLN A 36 13.56 -6.20 4.05
N LYS A 37 13.24 -6.55 2.82
CA LYS A 37 11.86 -6.66 2.35
C LYS A 37 11.08 -7.65 3.20
N VAL A 38 9.78 -7.44 3.31
CA VAL A 38 8.84 -8.34 3.96
C VAL A 38 7.85 -8.85 2.93
N GLU A 39 7.50 -10.11 3.04
CA GLU A 39 6.51 -10.72 2.18
C GLU A 39 5.10 -10.41 2.70
N TYR A 40 4.20 -10.12 1.79
CA TYR A 40 2.80 -9.82 2.11
C TYR A 40 2.14 -10.96 2.91
N ALA A 41 2.36 -12.20 2.50
CA ALA A 41 1.76 -13.39 3.12
C ALA A 41 2.08 -13.54 4.62
N ASP A 42 3.27 -13.07 5.06
CA ASP A 42 3.68 -13.13 6.46
C ASP A 42 3.03 -12.04 7.34
N HIS A 43 2.39 -11.04 6.71
CA HIS A 43 1.90 -9.83 7.38
C HIS A 43 0.43 -9.52 7.09
N MET A 44 -0.32 -10.46 6.53
CA MET A 44 -1.73 -10.27 6.13
C MET A 44 -2.61 -9.76 7.28
N GLU A 45 -2.38 -10.26 8.49
CA GLU A 45 -3.16 -9.91 9.69
C GLU A 45 -2.60 -8.68 10.43
N ASP A 46 -1.48 -8.12 9.98
CA ASP A 46 -0.94 -6.90 10.56
C ASP A 46 -1.69 -5.67 10.03
N VAL A 47 -1.80 -4.65 10.88
CA VAL A 47 -2.43 -3.38 10.47
C VAL A 47 -1.60 -2.73 9.37
N ALA A 48 -2.22 -2.43 8.24
CA ALA A 48 -1.65 -1.70 7.12
C ALA A 48 -1.86 -0.18 7.29
N VAL A 49 -3.09 0.21 7.62
CA VAL A 49 -3.48 1.61 7.79
C VAL A 49 -4.56 1.73 8.88
N THR A 50 -4.59 2.87 9.54
CA THR A 50 -5.68 3.26 10.45
C THR A 50 -6.30 4.53 9.91
N VAL A 51 -7.63 4.55 9.74
CA VAL A 51 -8.41 5.71 9.26
C VAL A 51 -9.41 6.07 10.35
N ASP A 52 -9.37 7.29 10.86
CA ASP A 52 -10.18 7.82 11.96
C ASP A 52 -10.28 6.90 13.18
N GLY A 53 -9.15 6.25 13.48
CA GLY A 53 -9.03 5.36 14.64
C GLY A 53 -9.45 3.92 14.39
N GLU A 54 -10.03 3.58 13.25
CA GLU A 54 -10.32 2.22 12.82
C GLU A 54 -9.15 1.64 12.04
N SER A 55 -8.79 0.39 12.35
CA SER A 55 -7.60 -0.27 11.77
C SER A 55 -8.00 -1.24 10.68
N TYR A 56 -7.30 -1.15 9.55
CA TYR A 56 -7.43 -2.02 8.38
C TYR A 56 -6.11 -2.79 8.20
N THR A 57 -6.23 -4.10 8.08
CA THR A 57 -5.08 -5.01 7.89
C THR A 57 -4.62 -5.05 6.43
N PHE A 58 -3.49 -5.69 6.16
CA PHE A 58 -3.09 -5.96 4.77
C PHE A 58 -4.10 -6.88 4.06
N ARG A 59 -4.83 -7.73 4.80
CA ARG A 59 -5.92 -8.56 4.28
C ARG A 59 -7.08 -7.69 3.79
N ASP A 60 -7.46 -6.67 4.57
CA ASP A 60 -8.58 -5.77 4.22
C ASP A 60 -8.29 -4.94 2.96
N ILE A 61 -7.02 -4.64 2.69
CA ILE A 61 -6.61 -3.88 1.50
C ILE A 61 -6.05 -4.77 0.37
N ALA A 62 -6.20 -6.10 0.49
CA ALA A 62 -5.63 -7.08 -0.45
C ALA A 62 -6.04 -6.84 -1.91
N PHE A 63 -7.31 -6.51 -2.14
CA PHE A 63 -7.81 -6.18 -3.48
C PHE A 63 -6.99 -5.06 -4.12
N TYR A 64 -6.78 -3.94 -3.42
CA TYR A 64 -6.09 -2.77 -3.96
C TYR A 64 -4.65 -3.08 -4.31
N LEU A 65 -3.98 -3.88 -3.46
CA LEU A 65 -2.61 -4.33 -3.71
C LEU A 65 -2.55 -5.21 -4.97
N ALA A 66 -3.42 -6.22 -5.07
CA ALA A 66 -3.47 -7.14 -6.20
C ALA A 66 -3.85 -6.43 -7.51
N TYR A 67 -4.89 -5.59 -7.47
CA TYR A 67 -5.35 -4.83 -8.63
C TYR A 67 -4.26 -3.91 -9.17
N LYS A 68 -3.58 -3.19 -8.30
CA LYS A 68 -2.52 -2.28 -8.71
C LYS A 68 -1.27 -3.00 -9.20
N GLU A 69 -0.96 -4.15 -8.60
CA GLU A 69 0.13 -5.01 -9.08
C GLU A 69 -0.18 -5.56 -10.47
N GLN A 70 -1.39 -6.10 -10.67
CA GLN A 70 -1.85 -6.63 -11.96
C GLN A 70 -1.80 -5.57 -13.06
N THR A 71 -2.41 -4.40 -12.83
CA THR A 71 -2.45 -3.32 -13.82
C THR A 71 -1.06 -2.77 -14.15
N THR A 72 -0.16 -2.70 -13.17
CA THR A 72 1.23 -2.29 -13.40
C THR A 72 2.00 -3.35 -14.18
N GLN A 73 1.76 -4.63 -13.90
CA GLN A 73 2.37 -5.73 -14.64
C GLN A 73 1.89 -5.79 -16.10
N GLU A 74 0.63 -5.46 -16.36
CA GLU A 74 0.12 -5.34 -17.74
C GLU A 74 0.81 -4.20 -18.49
N GLN A 75 1.01 -3.05 -17.85
CA GLN A 75 1.78 -1.95 -18.41
C GLN A 75 3.23 -2.35 -18.68
N ALA A 76 3.84 -3.11 -17.77
CA ALA A 76 5.19 -3.64 -17.94
C ALA A 76 5.30 -4.56 -19.16
N LYS A 77 4.31 -5.43 -19.37
CA LYS A 77 4.25 -6.31 -20.57
C LYS A 77 4.11 -5.52 -21.87
N VAL A 78 3.37 -4.41 -21.85
CA VAL A 78 3.25 -3.51 -23.03
C VAL A 78 4.56 -2.77 -23.30
N TYR A 79 5.29 -2.40 -22.24
CA TYR A 79 6.58 -1.70 -22.35
C TYR A 79 7.68 -2.64 -22.88
N ASP A 80 7.89 -3.77 -22.24
CA ASP A 80 8.83 -4.83 -22.65
C ASP A 80 8.37 -6.20 -22.11
N LEU A 81 7.87 -7.05 -23.00
CA LEU A 81 7.34 -8.37 -22.64
C LEU A 81 8.42 -9.32 -22.09
N GLU A 82 9.67 -9.17 -22.54
CA GLU A 82 10.78 -10.04 -22.14
C GLU A 82 11.45 -9.60 -20.83
N HIS A 83 11.39 -8.28 -20.54
CA HIS A 83 12.08 -7.66 -19.39
C HIS A 83 11.16 -6.80 -18.53
N THR A 84 10.00 -7.33 -18.12
CA THR A 84 9.02 -6.59 -17.33
C THR A 84 9.59 -6.02 -16.02
N ASN A 85 10.59 -6.69 -15.43
CA ASN A 85 11.27 -6.18 -14.22
C ASN A 85 11.98 -4.84 -14.42
N GLU A 86 12.39 -4.51 -15.64
CA GLU A 86 13.01 -3.22 -15.93
C GLU A 86 12.00 -2.09 -15.79
N PHE A 87 10.75 -2.31 -16.24
CA PHE A 87 9.66 -1.35 -16.07
C PHE A 87 9.40 -1.02 -14.60
N TRP A 88 9.31 -2.03 -13.73
CA TRP A 88 9.10 -1.85 -12.29
C TRP A 88 10.18 -1.00 -11.61
N ASN A 89 11.38 -0.99 -12.19
CA ASN A 89 12.54 -0.26 -11.68
C ASN A 89 12.81 1.05 -12.44
N LEU A 90 11.96 1.44 -13.40
CA LEU A 90 12.06 2.76 -14.03
C LEU A 90 11.82 3.85 -12.99
N HIS A 91 12.60 4.90 -13.08
CA HIS A 91 12.47 6.10 -12.28
C HIS A 91 11.78 7.18 -13.11
N THR A 92 10.53 7.50 -12.77
CA THR A 92 9.71 8.50 -13.44
C THR A 92 9.20 9.51 -12.42
N ASN A 93 9.06 10.77 -12.80
CA ASN A 93 8.46 11.81 -11.95
C ASN A 93 9.01 11.91 -10.51
N GLY A 94 10.26 11.50 -10.28
CA GLY A 94 10.89 11.57 -8.95
C GLY A 94 10.76 10.31 -8.09
N SER A 95 10.06 9.27 -8.57
CA SER A 95 9.90 7.99 -7.87
C SER A 95 10.13 6.79 -8.79
N PHE A 96 10.31 5.61 -8.22
CA PHE A 96 10.28 4.35 -8.97
C PHE A 96 8.84 3.91 -9.18
N ILE A 97 8.52 3.35 -10.37
CA ILE A 97 7.17 2.84 -10.69
C ILE A 97 6.66 1.88 -9.61
N ARG A 98 7.51 1.01 -9.08
CA ARG A 98 7.16 0.12 -7.98
C ARG A 98 6.66 0.85 -6.73
N ILE A 99 7.31 1.96 -6.37
CA ILE A 99 6.93 2.76 -5.19
C ILE A 99 5.64 3.50 -5.48
N GLU A 100 5.55 4.16 -6.63
CA GLU A 100 4.37 4.90 -7.06
C GLU A 100 3.13 4.01 -7.15
N ALA A 101 3.26 2.82 -7.75
CA ALA A 101 2.17 1.85 -7.83
C ALA A 101 1.72 1.37 -6.44
N LYS A 102 2.66 1.10 -5.54
CA LYS A 102 2.36 0.71 -4.17
C LYS A 102 1.62 1.83 -3.41
N ASP A 103 2.12 3.05 -3.49
CA ASP A 103 1.52 4.18 -2.80
C ASP A 103 0.12 4.48 -3.36
N THR A 104 -0.07 4.39 -4.69
CA THR A 104 -1.40 4.50 -5.30
C THR A 104 -2.38 3.43 -4.78
N ALA A 105 -1.92 2.20 -4.53
CA ALA A 105 -2.79 1.16 -3.95
C ALA A 105 -3.28 1.54 -2.54
N MET A 106 -2.43 2.15 -1.72
CA MET A 106 -2.80 2.66 -0.40
C MET A 106 -3.77 3.85 -0.51
N ASP A 107 -3.49 4.78 -1.40
CA ASP A 107 -4.36 5.95 -1.61
C ASP A 107 -5.76 5.53 -2.05
N MET A 108 -5.87 4.53 -2.95
CA MET A 108 -7.15 3.95 -3.34
C MET A 108 -7.88 3.30 -2.16
N ALA A 109 -7.17 2.54 -1.32
CA ALA A 109 -7.77 1.90 -0.15
C ALA A 109 -8.28 2.93 0.86
N VAL A 110 -7.49 3.96 1.17
CA VAL A 110 -7.89 5.05 2.09
C VAL A 110 -9.09 5.82 1.53
N HIS A 111 -9.07 6.15 0.24
CA HIS A 111 -10.17 6.82 -0.45
C HIS A 111 -11.48 6.04 -0.29
N ASP A 112 -11.48 4.76 -0.64
CA ASP A 112 -12.69 3.95 -0.61
C ASP A 112 -13.18 3.69 0.82
N VAL A 113 -12.28 3.56 1.80
CA VAL A 113 -12.63 3.50 3.22
C VAL A 113 -13.36 4.77 3.67
N ILE A 114 -12.84 5.94 3.33
CA ILE A 114 -13.47 7.22 3.70
C ILE A 114 -14.87 7.32 3.10
N PHE A 115 -15.02 7.12 1.80
CA PHE A 115 -16.31 7.22 1.12
C PHE A 115 -17.28 6.09 1.52
N TYR A 116 -16.79 4.90 1.83
CA TYR A 116 -17.63 3.82 2.37
C TYR A 116 -18.22 4.20 3.73
N ARG A 117 -17.44 4.79 4.63
CA ARG A 117 -17.94 5.29 5.92
C ARG A 117 -18.98 6.39 5.75
N MET A 118 -18.75 7.32 4.81
CA MET A 118 -19.77 8.31 4.46
C MET A 118 -21.05 7.64 3.96
N ALA A 119 -20.94 6.55 3.18
CA ALA A 119 -22.11 5.79 2.73
C ALA A 119 -22.86 5.14 3.89
N GLU A 120 -22.14 4.64 4.91
CA GLU A 120 -22.76 4.09 6.13
C GLU A 120 -23.47 5.18 6.95
N GLU A 121 -22.83 6.34 7.12
CA GLU A 121 -23.44 7.48 7.84
C GLU A 121 -24.70 8.00 7.15
N GLU A 122 -24.75 8.00 5.82
CA GLU A 122 -25.91 8.38 5.01
C GLU A 122 -26.91 7.23 4.78
N GLU A 123 -26.69 6.07 5.42
CA GLU A 123 -27.53 4.86 5.29
C GLU A 123 -27.75 4.44 3.83
N LEU A 124 -26.74 4.63 2.96
CA LEU A 124 -26.83 4.29 1.55
C LEU A 124 -26.91 2.77 1.35
N SER A 125 -27.60 2.36 0.31
CA SER A 125 -27.68 0.96 -0.10
C SER A 125 -27.57 0.83 -1.62
N LEU A 126 -27.04 -0.28 -2.09
CA LEU A 126 -27.04 -0.61 -3.52
C LEU A 126 -28.41 -1.16 -3.91
N SER A 127 -28.91 -0.72 -5.06
CA SER A 127 -30.04 -1.37 -5.72
C SER A 127 -29.63 -2.76 -6.25
N GLU A 128 -30.58 -3.58 -6.64
CA GLU A 128 -30.32 -4.91 -7.19
C GLU A 128 -29.44 -4.85 -8.46
N ASP A 129 -29.66 -3.85 -9.33
CA ASP A 129 -28.85 -3.67 -10.54
C ASP A 129 -27.42 -3.23 -10.21
N GLU A 130 -27.24 -2.33 -9.25
CA GLU A 130 -25.91 -1.91 -8.76
C GLU A 130 -25.17 -3.08 -8.11
N LYS A 131 -25.87 -3.87 -7.29
CA LYS A 131 -25.33 -5.09 -6.70
C LYS A 131 -24.84 -6.08 -7.74
N GLN A 132 -25.71 -6.41 -8.70
CA GLN A 132 -25.35 -7.32 -9.79
C GLN A 132 -24.14 -6.79 -10.58
N TYR A 133 -24.04 -5.47 -10.78
CA TYR A 133 -22.90 -4.87 -11.46
C TYR A 133 -21.59 -5.05 -10.67
N VAL A 134 -21.58 -4.77 -9.36
CA VAL A 134 -20.35 -4.93 -8.55
C VAL A 134 -19.98 -6.40 -8.38
N GLU A 135 -20.95 -7.30 -8.23
CA GLU A 135 -20.71 -8.75 -8.18
C GLU A 135 -20.06 -9.26 -9.48
N ASN A 136 -20.56 -8.81 -10.64
CA ASN A 136 -19.94 -9.17 -11.93
C ASN A 136 -18.50 -8.64 -12.02
N LYS A 137 -18.22 -7.44 -11.51
CA LYS A 137 -16.87 -6.89 -11.47
C LYS A 137 -15.94 -7.65 -10.54
N ALA A 138 -16.46 -8.10 -9.39
CA ALA A 138 -15.73 -8.97 -8.48
C ALA A 138 -15.40 -10.33 -9.13
N ASP A 139 -16.36 -10.90 -9.88
CA ASP A 139 -16.16 -12.13 -10.63
C ASP A 139 -15.10 -11.95 -11.72
N ASP A 140 -15.17 -10.88 -12.50
CA ASP A 140 -14.19 -10.55 -13.54
C ASP A 140 -12.79 -10.47 -12.92
N PHE A 141 -12.61 -9.67 -11.87
CA PHE A 141 -11.33 -9.52 -11.19
C PHE A 141 -10.78 -10.87 -10.67
N TRP A 142 -11.63 -11.65 -9.98
CA TRP A 142 -11.22 -12.94 -9.41
C TRP A 142 -10.81 -13.95 -10.47
N ASN A 143 -11.55 -13.98 -11.58
CA ASN A 143 -11.27 -14.89 -12.70
C ASN A 143 -10.03 -14.45 -13.50
N ASP A 144 -9.71 -13.15 -13.53
CA ASP A 144 -8.49 -12.62 -14.16
C ASP A 144 -7.23 -12.95 -13.36
N LEU A 145 -7.36 -13.23 -12.06
CA LEU A 145 -6.26 -13.75 -11.27
C LEU A 145 -6.02 -15.24 -11.60
N GLU A 146 -4.79 -15.56 -11.96
CA GLU A 146 -4.39 -16.96 -12.10
C GLU A 146 -4.51 -17.69 -10.75
N GLU A 147 -4.75 -19.01 -10.76
CA GLU A 147 -4.90 -19.82 -9.54
C GLU A 147 -3.73 -19.64 -8.55
N GLU A 148 -2.53 -19.46 -9.05
CA GLU A 148 -1.34 -19.18 -8.26
C GLU A 148 -1.42 -17.82 -7.58
N GLY A 149 -1.89 -16.77 -8.29
CA GLY A 149 -2.12 -15.42 -7.76
C GLY A 149 -3.20 -15.41 -6.67
N GLN A 150 -4.31 -16.09 -6.90
CA GLN A 150 -5.37 -16.26 -5.88
C GLN A 150 -4.83 -16.89 -4.60
N LYS A 151 -4.00 -17.94 -4.73
CA LYS A 151 -3.37 -18.61 -3.57
C LYS A 151 -2.40 -17.70 -2.83
N ARG A 152 -1.60 -16.93 -3.57
CA ARG A 152 -0.63 -16.01 -2.97
C ARG A 152 -1.31 -14.81 -2.30
N LEU A 153 -2.39 -14.32 -2.90
CA LEU A 153 -3.19 -13.25 -2.32
C LEU A 153 -3.80 -13.65 -0.97
N GLY A 154 -4.12 -14.93 -0.79
CA GLY A 154 -4.48 -15.52 0.51
C GLY A 154 -5.82 -15.05 1.09
N VAL A 155 -6.64 -14.35 0.29
CA VAL A 155 -8.03 -14.01 0.62
C VAL A 155 -8.99 -14.89 -0.17
N SER A 156 -10.22 -15.03 0.31
CA SER A 156 -11.28 -15.75 -0.37
C SER A 156 -11.98 -14.89 -1.42
N LYS A 157 -12.68 -15.53 -2.36
CA LYS A 157 -13.58 -14.85 -3.29
C LYS A 157 -14.62 -14.00 -2.56
N GLY A 158 -15.17 -14.49 -1.41
CA GLY A 158 -16.15 -13.78 -0.63
C GLY A 158 -15.60 -12.47 -0.04
N GLU A 159 -14.34 -12.44 0.41
CA GLU A 159 -13.70 -11.20 0.88
C GLU A 159 -13.51 -10.19 -0.26
N ILE A 160 -13.24 -10.67 -1.47
CA ILE A 160 -13.22 -9.81 -2.66
C ILE A 160 -14.62 -9.28 -2.98
N ASP A 161 -15.66 -10.13 -2.92
CA ASP A 161 -17.05 -9.70 -3.14
C ASP A 161 -17.45 -8.59 -2.15
N ASP A 162 -17.13 -8.77 -0.87
CA ASP A 162 -17.39 -7.77 0.16
C ASP A 162 -16.65 -6.45 -0.14
N THR A 163 -15.40 -6.52 -0.60
CA THR A 163 -14.64 -5.33 -1.00
C THR A 163 -15.34 -4.60 -2.16
N PHE A 164 -15.81 -5.31 -3.18
CA PHE A 164 -16.53 -4.68 -4.30
C PHE A 164 -17.88 -4.09 -3.89
N ILE A 165 -18.58 -4.69 -2.94
CA ILE A 165 -19.81 -4.09 -2.36
C ILE A 165 -19.46 -2.77 -1.64
N HIS A 166 -18.41 -2.75 -0.81
CA HIS A 166 -17.94 -1.53 -0.15
C HIS A 166 -17.53 -0.44 -1.15
N MET A 167 -16.79 -0.81 -2.20
CA MET A 167 -16.44 0.11 -3.29
C MET A 167 -17.67 0.68 -4.00
N GLY A 168 -18.69 -0.14 -4.26
CA GLY A 168 -19.95 0.32 -4.86
C GLY A 168 -20.68 1.34 -3.97
N LEU A 169 -20.69 1.11 -2.67
CA LEU A 169 -21.24 2.05 -1.69
C LEU A 169 -20.39 3.33 -1.61
N ALA A 170 -19.06 3.21 -1.59
CA ALA A 170 -18.13 4.34 -1.63
C ALA A 170 -18.35 5.23 -2.86
N GLN A 171 -18.48 4.63 -4.05
CA GLN A 171 -18.77 5.36 -5.29
C GLN A 171 -20.13 6.07 -5.22
N LYS A 172 -21.12 5.46 -4.59
CA LYS A 172 -22.45 6.07 -4.40
C LYS A 172 -22.39 7.29 -3.48
N ALA A 173 -21.62 7.23 -2.39
CA ALA A 173 -21.38 8.37 -1.51
C ALA A 173 -20.61 9.49 -2.23
N GLN A 174 -19.58 9.14 -3.00
CA GLN A 174 -18.83 10.08 -3.83
C GLN A 174 -19.75 10.79 -4.82
N GLN A 175 -20.64 10.06 -5.50
CA GLN A 175 -21.62 10.65 -6.43
C GLN A 175 -22.60 11.59 -5.69
N LEU A 176 -23.10 11.18 -4.53
CA LEU A 176 -24.00 12.01 -3.72
C LEU A 176 -23.33 13.32 -3.29
N LEU A 177 -22.06 13.26 -2.87
CA LEU A 177 -21.28 14.44 -2.50
C LEU A 177 -21.06 15.36 -3.71
N ALA A 178 -20.74 14.79 -4.88
CA ALA A 178 -20.55 15.53 -6.12
C ALA A 178 -21.85 16.22 -6.55
N ASP A 179 -23.00 15.53 -6.52
CA ASP A 179 -24.30 16.08 -6.86
C ASP A 179 -24.70 17.22 -5.91
N THR A 180 -24.41 17.05 -4.60
CA THR A 180 -24.68 18.06 -3.58
C THR A 180 -23.90 19.35 -3.84
N ASN A 181 -22.65 19.22 -4.31
CA ASN A 181 -21.77 20.35 -4.60
C ASN A 181 -21.88 20.85 -6.05
N GLY A 182 -22.66 20.18 -6.90
CA GLY A 182 -22.88 20.57 -8.30
C GLY A 182 -21.63 20.42 -9.16
N VAL A 183 -20.79 19.41 -8.89
CA VAL A 183 -19.54 19.14 -9.60
C VAL A 183 -19.54 17.74 -10.23
N ASP A 184 -18.58 17.48 -11.12
CA ASP A 184 -18.37 16.14 -11.67
C ASP A 184 -17.81 15.22 -10.56
N TYR A 185 -18.32 14.00 -10.44
CA TYR A 185 -17.89 13.06 -9.40
C TYR A 185 -16.38 12.77 -9.45
N ARG A 186 -15.75 12.92 -10.63
CA ARG A 186 -14.31 12.72 -10.82
C ARG A 186 -13.43 13.70 -10.04
N GLU A 187 -14.02 14.86 -9.65
CA GLU A 187 -13.31 15.82 -8.79
C GLU A 187 -13.01 15.25 -7.40
N TYR A 188 -13.72 14.19 -7.01
CA TYR A 188 -13.50 13.45 -5.76
C TYR A 188 -12.75 12.13 -5.94
N ASN A 189 -12.26 11.78 -7.13
CA ASN A 189 -11.34 10.65 -7.29
C ASN A 189 -10.01 10.92 -6.54
N VAL A 190 -9.22 9.90 -6.30
CA VAL A 190 -7.90 10.00 -5.61
C VAL A 190 -7.04 11.16 -6.14
N GLU A 191 -7.04 11.39 -7.45
CA GLU A 191 -6.32 12.50 -8.11
C GLU A 191 -7.18 13.74 -8.34
N GLY A 192 -8.42 13.74 -7.89
CA GLY A 192 -9.38 14.82 -8.10
C GLY A 192 -9.07 16.04 -7.23
N SER A 193 -9.41 17.22 -7.73
CA SER A 193 -9.04 18.49 -7.10
C SER A 193 -9.76 18.73 -5.76
N MET A 194 -10.92 18.10 -5.54
CA MET A 194 -11.73 18.27 -4.33
C MET A 194 -11.53 17.14 -3.31
N TYR A 195 -10.86 16.06 -3.69
CA TYR A 195 -10.62 14.94 -2.77
C TYR A 195 -9.68 15.34 -1.62
N GLN A 196 -8.72 16.21 -1.87
CA GLN A 196 -7.81 16.66 -0.82
C GLN A 196 -8.56 17.37 0.32
N ASP A 197 -9.60 18.14 0.02
CA ASP A 197 -10.42 18.80 1.04
C ASP A 197 -11.15 17.75 1.90
N VAL A 198 -11.67 16.68 1.28
CA VAL A 198 -12.27 15.55 2.00
C VAL A 198 -11.22 14.85 2.86
N LEU A 199 -10.06 14.53 2.30
CA LEU A 199 -8.98 13.84 3.00
C LEU A 199 -8.48 14.62 4.23
N ASP A 200 -8.42 15.96 4.14
CA ASP A 200 -7.98 16.84 5.22
C ASP A 200 -8.96 16.87 6.42
N GLU A 201 -10.21 16.45 6.23
CA GLU A 201 -11.21 16.30 7.30
C GLU A 201 -11.05 14.95 8.05
N HIS A 202 -10.28 14.03 7.51
CA HIS A 202 -10.05 12.70 8.06
C HIS A 202 -8.61 12.54 8.58
N THR A 203 -8.42 11.59 9.49
CA THR A 203 -7.09 11.24 9.97
C THR A 203 -6.73 9.83 9.51
N TYR A 204 -5.59 9.67 8.84
CA TYR A 204 -5.10 8.33 8.55
C TYR A 204 -3.62 8.18 8.92
N LYS A 205 -3.24 6.95 9.20
CA LYS A 205 -1.87 6.60 9.58
C LYS A 205 -1.47 5.25 9.01
N ILE A 206 -0.52 5.26 8.11
CA ILE A 206 0.06 4.06 7.51
C ILE A 206 1.07 3.42 8.48
N ASN A 207 1.14 2.11 8.49
CA ASN A 207 2.18 1.37 9.19
C ASN A 207 3.49 1.43 8.37
N GLU A 208 4.16 2.58 8.40
CA GLU A 208 5.36 2.86 7.62
C GLU A 208 6.44 1.78 7.76
N LYS A 209 6.56 1.19 8.95
CA LYS A 209 7.57 0.17 9.23
C LYS A 209 7.40 -1.07 8.36
N LEU A 210 6.18 -1.48 8.07
CA LEU A 210 5.87 -2.60 7.18
C LEU A 210 5.71 -2.12 5.74
N TRP A 211 5.02 -0.99 5.54
CA TRP A 211 4.73 -0.43 4.23
C TRP A 211 5.98 -0.16 3.39
N GLU A 212 6.97 0.54 3.95
CA GLU A 212 8.24 0.80 3.26
C GLU A 212 8.96 -0.48 2.80
N ARG A 213 8.77 -1.57 3.55
CA ARG A 213 9.48 -2.84 3.33
C ARG A 213 8.68 -3.86 2.54
N LEU A 214 7.39 -3.64 2.33
CA LEU A 214 6.53 -4.56 1.59
C LEU A 214 7.10 -4.84 0.20
N ASP A 215 7.28 -6.11 -0.14
CA ASP A 215 7.79 -6.53 -1.46
C ASP A 215 6.69 -6.47 -2.52
N PHE A 216 6.29 -5.26 -2.86
CA PHE A 216 5.29 -4.99 -3.88
C PHE A 216 5.82 -5.34 -5.28
N GLY A 217 4.99 -6.00 -6.07
CA GLY A 217 5.35 -6.60 -7.37
C GLY A 217 5.62 -8.12 -7.27
N ASN A 218 5.31 -8.74 -6.11
CA ASN A 218 5.41 -10.17 -5.87
C ASN A 218 4.25 -10.70 -4.98
N ILE A 219 3.14 -9.98 -4.89
CA ILE A 219 1.97 -10.35 -4.09
C ILE A 219 1.13 -11.40 -4.81
N ILE A 220 0.90 -11.21 -6.13
CA ILE A 220 0.10 -12.12 -6.98
C ILE A 220 0.93 -12.80 -8.04
#